data_ff1764ebc4882197d3141df957cd3b65
#
_entry.id   ff1764ebc4882197d3141df957cd3b65
#
_cell.length_a   1.000
_cell.length_b   1.000
_cell.length_c   1.000
_cell.angle_alpha   90.00
_cell.angle_beta   90.00
_cell.angle_gamma   90.00
#
_symmetry.space_group_name_H-M   'P 1'
#
loop_
_entity.id
_entity.type
_entity.pdbx_description
1 polymer ?
#
loop_
_entity_poly.entity_id
_entity_poly.type
_entity_poly.pdbx_seq_one_letter_code
_entity_poly.pdbx_strand_id
1 'polypeptide(L)'
;MKNKNLNLIRFYILKNCFKTKEGHVGSAFSILEIIYVIFKKYIKKNFFILSKGHASIAAYAVMYHFKLISKKMFYSFCKLNSKLGGHPDSTKLPLFNFSTGSLGHGLPNSVGFAYALKQQKSKKKNNMLSGRSRTYGGYYMGKFTCN
;
A
#
# COMPACT_ATOMS: atom_id res chain seq x y z
N MET A 1 1.86 -16.29 18.68
CA MET A 1 0.62 -15.57 19.01
C MET A 1 -0.15 -15.26 17.74
N LYS A 2 -1.37 -15.81 17.57
CA LYS A 2 -2.25 -15.46 16.43
C LYS A 2 -2.69 -14.00 16.58
N ASN A 3 -2.23 -13.12 15.72
CA ASN A 3 -2.62 -11.72 15.77
C ASN A 3 -4.07 -11.59 15.22
N LYS A 4 -5.04 -11.50 16.13
CA LYS A 4 -6.48 -11.39 15.80
C LYS A 4 -6.76 -10.30 14.75
N ASN A 5 -6.05 -9.18 14.81
CA ASN A 5 -6.23 -8.09 13.85
C ASN A 5 -5.81 -8.48 12.43
N LEU A 6 -4.68 -9.16 12.27
CA LEU A 6 -4.23 -9.61 10.95
C LEU A 6 -5.18 -10.65 10.35
N ASN A 7 -5.70 -11.57 11.15
CA ASN A 7 -6.68 -12.55 10.68
C ASN A 7 -8.00 -11.87 10.24
N LEU A 8 -8.43 -10.86 10.97
CA LEU A 8 -9.60 -10.05 10.59
C LEU A 8 -9.36 -9.32 9.26
N ILE A 9 -8.17 -8.75 9.06
CA ILE A 9 -7.83 -8.06 7.82
C ILE A 9 -7.75 -9.06 6.65
N ARG A 10 -7.16 -10.24 6.84
CA ARG A 10 -7.20 -11.33 5.83
C ARG A 10 -8.63 -11.69 5.44
N PHE A 11 -9.50 -11.81 6.43
CA PHE A 11 -10.93 -12.06 6.17
C PHE A 11 -11.56 -10.94 5.33
N TYR A 12 -11.26 -9.67 5.62
CA TYR A 12 -11.75 -8.53 4.82
C TYR A 12 -11.27 -8.61 3.36
N ILE A 13 -10.00 -8.94 3.14
CA ILE A 13 -9.43 -9.11 1.81
C ILE A 13 -10.17 -10.22 1.06
N LEU A 14 -10.26 -11.42 1.63
CA LEU A 14 -10.94 -12.57 1.01
C LEU A 14 -12.40 -12.26 0.68
N LYS A 15 -13.14 -11.69 1.66
CA LYS A 15 -14.55 -11.33 1.47
C LYS A 15 -14.74 -10.34 0.32
N ASN A 16 -13.86 -9.33 0.22
CA ASN A 16 -13.97 -8.31 -0.81
C ASN A 16 -13.62 -8.88 -2.20
N CYS A 17 -12.49 -9.59 -2.30
CA CYS A 17 -12.07 -10.25 -3.56
C CYS A 17 -13.11 -11.27 -4.03
N PHE A 18 -13.68 -12.06 -3.13
CA PHE A 18 -14.75 -13.01 -3.49
C PHE A 18 -15.99 -12.31 -4.06
N LYS A 19 -16.38 -11.18 -3.45
CA LYS A 19 -17.56 -10.42 -3.89
C LYS A 19 -17.35 -9.70 -5.22
N THR A 20 -16.16 -9.17 -5.45
CA THR A 20 -15.86 -8.39 -6.68
C THR A 20 -15.32 -9.26 -7.81
N LYS A 21 -14.88 -10.49 -7.51
CA LYS A 21 -14.11 -11.37 -8.40
C LYS A 21 -12.80 -10.76 -8.88
N GLU A 22 -12.30 -9.77 -8.15
CA GLU A 22 -11.12 -8.97 -8.46
C GLU A 22 -10.11 -8.98 -7.31
N GLY A 23 -8.85 -8.72 -7.61
CA GLY A 23 -7.77 -8.59 -6.65
C GLY A 23 -6.78 -9.76 -6.63
N HIS A 24 -5.57 -9.45 -6.18
CA HIS A 24 -4.45 -10.40 -6.15
C HIS A 24 -4.18 -10.88 -4.72
N VAL A 25 -4.96 -11.86 -4.24
CA VAL A 25 -4.90 -12.36 -2.85
C VAL A 25 -3.49 -12.78 -2.44
N GLY A 26 -2.77 -13.55 -3.28
CA GLY A 26 -1.39 -13.97 -2.99
C GLY A 26 -0.44 -12.79 -2.83
N SER A 27 -0.56 -11.77 -3.71
CA SER A 27 0.21 -10.53 -3.59
C SER A 27 -0.13 -9.76 -2.31
N ALA A 28 -1.41 -9.69 -1.97
CA ALA A 28 -1.90 -9.00 -0.78
C ALA A 28 -1.39 -9.65 0.50
N PHE A 29 -1.51 -10.97 0.61
CA PHE A 29 -1.12 -11.71 1.81
C PHE A 29 0.40 -11.68 2.05
N SER A 30 1.21 -11.67 0.97
CA SER A 30 2.67 -11.68 1.09
C SER A 30 3.26 -10.43 1.74
N ILE A 31 2.53 -9.31 1.79
CA ILE A 31 3.03 -8.03 2.35
C ILE A 31 2.11 -7.43 3.43
N LEU A 32 1.03 -8.13 3.80
CA LEU A 32 0.01 -7.63 4.71
C LEU A 32 0.59 -7.21 6.06
N GLU A 33 1.44 -8.05 6.65
CA GLU A 33 2.06 -7.80 7.95
C GLU A 33 2.91 -6.53 7.92
N ILE A 34 3.65 -6.33 6.85
CA ILE A 34 4.52 -5.17 6.68
C ILE A 34 3.67 -3.90 6.54
N ILE A 35 2.62 -3.92 5.70
CA ILE A 35 1.69 -2.79 5.57
C ILE A 35 1.05 -2.47 6.92
N TYR A 36 0.59 -3.49 7.65
CA TYR A 36 -0.02 -3.30 8.97
C TYR A 36 0.92 -2.58 9.94
N VAL A 37 2.20 -2.99 10.00
CA VAL A 37 3.20 -2.35 10.86
C VAL A 37 3.46 -0.91 10.44
N ILE A 38 3.56 -0.63 9.13
CA ILE A 38 3.76 0.72 8.61
C ILE A 38 2.59 1.63 9.00
N PHE A 39 1.37 1.18 8.79
CA PHE A 39 0.19 1.98 9.14
C PHE A 39 0.06 2.18 10.65
N LYS A 40 0.37 1.17 11.45
CA LYS A 40 0.33 1.26 12.91
C LYS A 40 1.36 2.24 13.47
N LYS A 41 2.59 2.27 12.91
CA LYS A 41 3.72 2.98 13.52
C LYS A 41 4.13 4.26 12.78
N TYR A 42 3.96 4.33 11.47
CA TYR A 42 4.67 5.32 10.66
C TYR A 42 3.78 6.20 9.79
N ILE A 43 2.55 5.78 9.45
CA ILE A 43 1.73 6.47 8.44
C ILE A 43 1.39 7.93 8.80
N LYS A 44 1.22 8.23 10.07
CA LYS A 44 0.86 9.59 10.52
C LYS A 44 1.96 10.65 10.29
N LYS A 45 3.21 10.21 10.17
CA LYS A 45 4.39 11.11 10.13
C LYS A 45 5.17 11.01 8.82
N ASN A 46 4.84 10.08 7.95
CA ASN A 46 5.66 9.74 6.79
C ASN A 46 4.82 9.54 5.54
N PHE A 47 5.47 9.61 4.39
CA PHE A 47 4.88 9.25 3.11
C PHE A 47 4.88 7.74 2.90
N PHE A 48 3.96 7.25 2.07
CA PHE A 48 3.81 5.83 1.78
C PHE A 48 3.68 5.58 0.28
N ILE A 49 4.59 4.79 -0.28
CA ILE A 49 4.57 4.35 -1.67
C ILE A 49 4.45 2.83 -1.71
N LEU A 50 3.38 2.33 -2.31
CA LEU A 50 3.17 0.91 -2.54
C LEU A 50 3.66 0.53 -3.94
N SER A 51 4.97 0.26 -4.10
CA SER A 51 5.55 -0.13 -5.38
C SER A 51 4.97 -1.44 -5.93
N LYS A 52 4.55 -2.35 -5.05
CA LYS A 52 3.78 -3.56 -5.41
C LYS A 52 2.29 -3.21 -5.56
N GLY A 53 1.94 -2.45 -6.60
CA GLY A 53 0.58 -1.96 -6.85
C GLY A 53 -0.49 -3.05 -6.86
N HIS A 54 -0.17 -4.26 -7.33
CA HIS A 54 -1.05 -5.44 -7.32
C HIS A 54 -1.52 -5.88 -5.92
N ALA A 55 -0.85 -5.41 -4.86
CA ALA A 55 -1.26 -5.67 -3.49
C ALA A 55 -2.14 -4.55 -2.89
N SER A 56 -2.72 -3.69 -3.72
CA SER A 56 -3.55 -2.55 -3.31
C SER A 56 -4.64 -2.93 -2.31
N ILE A 57 -5.30 -4.08 -2.52
CA ILE A 57 -6.38 -4.54 -1.62
C ILE A 57 -5.88 -4.78 -0.18
N ALA A 58 -4.61 -5.18 0.03
CA ALA A 58 -4.04 -5.28 1.36
C ALA A 58 -3.94 -3.92 2.05
N ALA A 59 -3.46 -2.90 1.31
CA ALA A 59 -3.38 -1.55 1.84
C ALA A 59 -4.78 -0.98 2.14
N TYR A 60 -5.76 -1.17 1.25
CA TYR A 60 -7.14 -0.75 1.49
C TYR A 60 -7.78 -1.45 2.70
N ALA A 61 -7.52 -2.76 2.88
CA ALA A 61 -8.03 -3.50 4.03
C ALA A 61 -7.41 -3.02 5.35
N VAL A 62 -6.12 -2.68 5.33
CA VAL A 62 -5.42 -2.07 6.48
C VAL A 62 -5.96 -0.67 6.75
N MET A 63 -6.17 0.16 5.71
CA MET A 63 -6.79 1.49 5.85
C MET A 63 -8.20 1.39 6.45
N TYR A 64 -8.99 0.42 5.99
CA TYR A 64 -10.32 0.16 6.56
C TYR A 64 -10.25 -0.27 8.03
N HIS A 65 -9.33 -1.15 8.38
CA HIS A 65 -9.10 -1.58 9.76
C HIS A 65 -8.75 -0.40 10.69
N PHE A 66 -7.91 0.52 10.23
CA PHE A 66 -7.54 1.73 10.98
C PHE A 66 -8.54 2.90 10.82
N LYS A 67 -9.73 2.66 10.23
CA LYS A 67 -10.78 3.65 10.01
C LYS A 67 -10.35 4.87 9.19
N LEU A 68 -9.35 4.73 8.33
CA LEU A 68 -8.91 5.77 7.39
C LEU A 68 -9.80 5.88 6.16
N ILE A 69 -10.53 4.81 5.85
CA ILE A 69 -11.56 4.77 4.81
C ILE A 69 -12.84 4.15 5.37
N SER A 70 -13.99 4.57 4.82
CA SER A 70 -15.29 4.06 5.27
C SER A 70 -15.55 2.63 4.78
N LYS A 71 -16.48 1.93 5.45
CA LYS A 71 -16.97 0.62 5.02
C LYS A 71 -17.52 0.65 3.59
N LYS A 72 -18.31 1.68 3.25
CA LYS A 72 -18.87 1.88 1.92
C LYS A 72 -17.76 1.97 0.86
N MET A 73 -16.72 2.78 1.13
CA MET A 73 -15.57 2.91 0.25
C MET A 73 -14.80 1.60 0.12
N PHE A 74 -14.50 0.89 1.21
CA PHE A 74 -13.76 -0.37 1.15
C PHE A 74 -14.48 -1.42 0.29
N TYR A 75 -15.79 -1.57 0.43
CA TYR A 75 -16.58 -2.54 -0.36
C TYR A 75 -16.98 -2.03 -1.76
N SER A 76 -16.50 -0.86 -2.16
CA SER A 76 -16.59 -0.41 -3.57
C SER A 76 -15.36 -0.79 -4.41
N PHE A 77 -14.40 -1.53 -3.85
CA PHE A 77 -13.21 -1.97 -4.56
C PHE A 77 -13.51 -2.53 -5.96
N CYS A 78 -12.78 -2.04 -6.96
CA CYS A 78 -12.91 -2.39 -8.39
C CYS A 78 -14.33 -2.23 -8.98
N LYS A 79 -15.24 -1.49 -8.34
CA LYS A 79 -16.53 -1.15 -8.93
C LYS A 79 -16.41 0.11 -9.79
N LEU A 80 -17.37 0.27 -10.71
CA LEU A 80 -17.49 1.48 -11.52
C LEU A 80 -17.51 2.73 -10.61
N ASN A 81 -16.77 3.76 -10.98
CA ASN A 81 -16.61 5.01 -10.23
C ASN A 81 -16.02 4.88 -8.82
N SER A 82 -15.44 3.73 -8.48
CA SER A 82 -14.75 3.57 -7.19
C SER A 82 -13.43 4.32 -7.17
N LYS A 83 -13.10 4.88 -5.99
CA LYS A 83 -11.76 5.40 -5.71
C LYS A 83 -10.73 4.30 -5.46
N LEU A 84 -11.16 3.06 -5.26
CA LEU A 84 -10.32 1.91 -4.97
C LEU A 84 -10.27 0.98 -6.18
N GLY A 85 -9.28 1.20 -7.02
CA GLY A 85 -8.98 0.34 -8.17
C GLY A 85 -8.08 -0.83 -7.83
N GLY A 86 -7.82 -1.71 -8.80
CA GLY A 86 -6.89 -2.84 -8.68
C GLY A 86 -5.44 -2.41 -8.38
N HIS A 87 -5.11 -1.15 -8.64
CA HIS A 87 -3.83 -0.50 -8.33
C HIS A 87 -4.07 0.82 -7.58
N PRO A 88 -3.10 1.29 -6.76
CA PRO A 88 -3.20 2.57 -6.10
C PRO A 88 -3.22 3.72 -7.10
N ASP A 89 -4.15 4.64 -6.89
CA ASP A 89 -4.26 5.88 -7.66
C ASP A 89 -4.24 7.06 -6.67
N SER A 90 -3.15 7.83 -6.70
CA SER A 90 -2.95 8.97 -5.78
C SER A 90 -3.89 10.13 -6.08
N THR A 91 -4.43 10.22 -7.30
CA THR A 91 -5.41 11.25 -7.66
C THR A 91 -6.78 10.97 -7.05
N LYS A 92 -7.14 9.69 -6.91
CA LYS A 92 -8.41 9.24 -6.34
C LYS A 92 -8.35 9.05 -4.83
N LEU A 93 -7.19 8.61 -4.32
CA LEU A 93 -6.97 8.37 -2.89
C LEU A 93 -5.61 8.94 -2.47
N PRO A 94 -5.56 10.21 -2.02
CA PRO A 94 -4.32 10.92 -1.67
C PRO A 94 -3.53 10.32 -0.50
N LEU A 95 -4.06 9.30 0.20
CA LEU A 95 -3.31 8.51 1.18
C LEU A 95 -2.14 7.74 0.54
N PHE A 96 -2.22 7.46 -0.77
CA PHE A 96 -1.09 7.04 -1.56
C PHE A 96 -0.41 8.27 -2.15
N ASN A 97 0.86 8.45 -1.84
CA ASN A 97 1.62 9.60 -2.33
C ASN A 97 2.08 9.43 -3.77
N PHE A 98 1.88 8.24 -4.33
CA PHE A 98 2.23 7.92 -5.71
C PHE A 98 1.34 6.82 -6.28
N SER A 99 0.88 7.00 -7.53
CA SER A 99 0.16 5.97 -8.28
C SER A 99 1.13 4.90 -8.76
N THR A 100 0.78 3.64 -8.60
CA THR A 100 1.61 2.50 -9.01
C THR A 100 0.78 1.44 -9.70
N GLY A 101 1.42 0.61 -10.50
CA GLY A 101 0.79 -0.49 -11.25
C GLY A 101 1.86 -1.23 -12.02
N SER A 102 2.64 -0.52 -12.83
CA SER A 102 3.80 -1.08 -13.50
C SER A 102 4.88 -1.51 -12.51
N LEU A 103 5.34 -2.74 -12.65
CA LEU A 103 6.35 -3.32 -11.76
C LEU A 103 7.70 -2.61 -11.92
N GLY A 104 8.38 -2.38 -10.81
CA GLY A 104 9.69 -1.75 -10.78
C GLY A 104 9.69 -0.22 -10.68
N HIS A 105 8.61 0.47 -11.07
CA HIS A 105 8.55 1.93 -11.10
C HIS A 105 8.54 2.60 -9.71
N GLY A 106 8.10 1.90 -8.69
CA GLY A 106 8.06 2.47 -7.34
C GLY A 106 9.42 2.82 -6.77
N LEU A 107 10.46 2.04 -7.10
CA LEU A 107 11.80 2.27 -6.56
C LEU A 107 12.43 3.57 -7.06
N PRO A 108 12.59 3.82 -8.37
CA PRO A 108 13.15 5.08 -8.86
C PRO A 108 12.34 6.30 -8.41
N ASN A 109 11.01 6.20 -8.42
CA ASN A 109 10.15 7.26 -7.91
C ASN A 109 10.37 7.54 -6.42
N SER A 110 10.61 6.49 -5.61
CA SER A 110 10.88 6.64 -4.18
C SER A 110 12.23 7.32 -3.93
N VAL A 111 13.24 7.04 -4.77
CA VAL A 111 14.55 7.70 -4.70
C VAL A 111 14.40 9.19 -5.03
N GLY A 112 13.73 9.52 -6.15
CA GLY A 112 13.47 10.91 -6.53
C GLY A 112 12.68 11.68 -5.47
N PHE A 113 11.65 11.01 -4.88
CA PHE A 113 10.86 11.60 -3.81
C PHE A 113 11.67 11.84 -2.53
N ALA A 114 12.54 10.89 -2.14
CA ALA A 114 13.44 11.06 -1.00
C ALA A 114 14.43 12.19 -1.21
N TYR A 115 14.98 12.31 -2.43
CA TYR A 115 15.85 13.40 -2.82
C TYR A 115 15.16 14.77 -2.72
N ALA A 116 13.93 14.88 -3.25
CA ALA A 116 13.13 16.09 -3.15
C ALA A 116 12.85 16.50 -1.68
N LEU A 117 12.52 15.52 -0.83
CA LEU A 117 12.34 15.77 0.61
C LEU A 117 13.61 16.28 1.29
N LYS A 118 14.78 15.77 0.88
CA LYS A 118 16.08 16.27 1.38
C LYS A 118 16.30 17.72 0.98
N GLN A 119 16.10 18.06 -0.31
CA GLN A 119 16.25 19.44 -0.80
C GLN A 119 15.32 20.42 -0.06
N GLN A 120 14.10 19.97 0.25
CA GLN A 120 13.14 20.77 1.01
C GLN A 120 13.40 20.78 2.51
N LYS A 121 14.49 20.18 3.00
CA LYS A 121 14.82 20.03 4.43
C LYS A 121 13.66 19.43 5.25
N SER A 122 12.85 18.56 4.62
CA SER A 122 11.67 17.97 5.25
C SER A 122 12.05 16.95 6.31
N LYS A 123 11.41 17.03 7.49
CA LYS A 123 11.54 15.99 8.53
C LYS A 123 10.76 14.72 8.22
N LYS A 124 9.91 14.72 7.20
CA LYS A 124 9.14 13.54 6.78
C LYS A 124 10.05 12.54 6.06
N LYS A 125 9.74 11.25 6.24
CA LYS A 125 10.47 10.14 5.61
C LYS A 125 9.56 9.43 4.62
N ASN A 126 10.16 8.81 3.62
CA ASN A 126 9.44 8.00 2.65
C ASN A 126 9.51 6.51 3.05
N ASN A 127 8.35 5.87 3.22
CA ASN A 127 8.25 4.43 3.44
C ASN A 127 7.79 3.78 2.14
N MET A 128 8.67 3.05 1.50
CA MET A 128 8.34 2.32 0.29
C MET A 128 8.22 0.82 0.55
N LEU A 129 7.20 0.20 -0.04
CA LEU A 129 7.07 -1.24 -0.15
C LEU A 129 7.17 -1.66 -1.60
N SER A 130 8.22 -2.41 -1.92
CA SER A 130 8.38 -3.08 -3.21
C SER A 130 8.13 -4.58 -3.08
N GLY A 131 7.52 -5.17 -4.08
CA GLY A 131 7.36 -6.61 -4.19
C GLY A 131 8.29 -7.19 -5.25
N ARG A 132 8.40 -8.52 -5.28
CA ARG A 132 9.19 -9.26 -6.25
C ARG A 132 8.72 -8.97 -7.67
N SER A 133 9.60 -8.43 -8.50
CA SER A 133 9.47 -8.46 -9.96
C SER A 133 10.13 -9.72 -10.49
N ARG A 134 9.74 -10.19 -11.70
CA ARG A 134 10.38 -11.36 -12.35
C ARG A 134 11.89 -11.16 -12.58
N THR A 135 12.37 -9.93 -12.56
CA THR A 135 13.75 -9.54 -12.82
C THR A 135 14.62 -9.37 -11.58
N TYR A 136 14.04 -9.11 -10.41
CA TYR A 136 14.79 -8.93 -9.15
C TYR A 136 14.10 -9.67 -8.01
N GLY A 137 14.70 -10.78 -7.56
CA GLY A 137 14.14 -11.63 -6.51
C GLY A 137 14.36 -11.06 -5.11
N GLY A 138 13.41 -10.31 -4.57
CA GLY A 138 13.45 -9.86 -3.18
C GLY A 138 12.32 -8.91 -2.81
N TYR A 139 11.96 -8.90 -1.53
CA TYR A 139 11.11 -7.86 -0.96
C TYR A 139 12.02 -6.78 -0.41
N TYR A 140 11.88 -5.55 -0.88
CA TYR A 140 12.57 -4.41 -0.31
C TYR A 140 11.60 -3.60 0.53
N MET A 141 11.87 -3.54 1.83
CA MET A 141 11.36 -2.49 2.69
C MET A 141 12.49 -1.48 2.86
N GLY A 142 12.42 -0.39 2.11
CA GLY A 142 13.41 0.69 2.18
C GLY A 142 12.82 1.85 2.96
N LYS A 143 13.53 2.27 4.02
CA LYS A 143 13.36 3.58 4.61
C LYS A 143 14.42 4.47 3.97
N PHE A 144 14.04 5.19 2.93
CA PHE A 144 14.97 6.10 2.28
C PHE A 144 15.11 7.35 3.14
N THR A 145 16.26 7.45 3.79
CA THR A 145 16.75 8.69 4.36
C THR A 145 17.99 9.06 3.58
N CYS A 146 17.97 10.17 2.86
CA CYS A 146 19.22 10.76 2.41
C CYS A 146 19.83 11.47 3.63
N ASN A 147 20.93 10.96 4.16
CA ASN A 147 21.77 11.69 5.10
C ASN A 147 22.50 12.81 4.36
#